data_28d6ee8659a30ca4678f79f9d3b3c7e9
#
_entry.id   28d6ee8659a30ca4678f79f9d3b3c7e9
#
_cell.length_a   1.000
_cell.length_b   1.000
_cell.length_c   1.000
_cell.angle_alpha   90.00
_cell.angle_beta   90.00
_cell.angle_gamma   90.00
#
_symmetry.space_group_name_H-M   'P 1'
#
loop_
_entity.id
_entity.type
_entity.pdbx_description
1 polymer ?
#
loop_
_entity_poly.entity_id
_entity_poly.type
_entity_poly.pdbx_seq_one_letter_code
_entity_poly.pdbx_strand_id
1 'polypeptide(L)'
;DKYVKVNPNESLNNIRVPSGGFAFSRSSVKTFYKLPKNEDLYKDKYTLKYGNWPQNENEAIVITNSKGSLSDFIFYSLGLRDNEELSKMVKSLTNREKNEVEIENRSWKYEDIVGRELKVLSNSQLYSYDSQNNVYIENSTDSPFVENLLKNKAKNLKIVGIATPNSDESSLILTTGIWYTDDLETSLRNISKESEVVKAQKEKPETNILTNTPFGEKIKQNLDFSKL
;
A
#
# COMPACT_ATOMS: atom_id res chain seq x y z
N ASP A 1 -3.46 -5.72 -13.72
CA ASP A 1 -2.32 -5.13 -13.01
C ASP A 1 -2.77 -4.67 -11.63
N LYS A 2 -2.01 -5.04 -10.60
CA LYS A 2 -2.29 -4.67 -9.21
C LYS A 2 -1.35 -3.56 -8.80
N TYR A 3 -1.87 -2.52 -8.18
CA TYR A 3 -1.07 -1.42 -7.69
C TYR A 3 -1.05 -1.38 -6.16
N VAL A 4 0.02 -0.83 -5.62
CA VAL A 4 0.19 -0.59 -4.20
C VAL A 4 0.25 0.92 -3.96
N LYS A 5 -0.56 1.39 -3.01
CA LYS A 5 -0.54 2.76 -2.57
C LYS A 5 0.47 2.90 -1.44
N VAL A 6 1.51 3.70 -1.63
CA VAL A 6 2.47 4.04 -0.58
C VAL A 6 2.21 5.48 -0.13
N ASN A 7 1.99 5.66 1.17
CA ASN A 7 1.89 6.98 1.77
C ASN A 7 3.24 7.35 2.41
N PRO A 8 3.94 8.36 1.91
CA PRO A 8 5.26 8.73 2.42
C PRO A 8 5.25 9.21 3.89
N ASN A 9 4.12 9.69 4.38
CA ASN A 9 4.01 10.28 5.72
C ASN A 9 3.54 9.30 6.79
N GLU A 10 2.99 8.18 6.37
CA GLU A 10 2.52 7.13 7.24
C GLU A 10 2.95 5.80 6.65
N SER A 11 3.50 4.94 7.44
CA SER A 11 3.78 3.56 7.04
C SER A 11 2.47 2.79 6.83
N LEU A 12 1.56 3.35 6.02
CA LEU A 12 0.22 2.87 5.81
C LEU A 12 0.09 2.07 4.55
N ASN A 13 -0.32 0.89 4.76
CA ASN A 13 -0.66 -0.06 3.75
C ASN A 13 -2.17 -0.12 3.64
N ASN A 14 -2.68 0.54 2.65
CA ASN A 14 -4.06 0.33 2.27
C ASN A 14 -4.09 -0.77 1.21
N ILE A 15 -4.21 -2.02 1.67
CA ILE A 15 -4.82 -3.02 0.81
C ILE A 15 -6.27 -2.58 0.70
N ARG A 16 -6.67 -2.01 -0.44
CA ARG A 16 -8.07 -1.74 -0.68
C ARG A 16 -8.78 -3.06 -0.90
N VAL A 17 -9.52 -3.45 0.11
CA VAL A 17 -10.67 -4.35 -0.10
C VAL A 17 -11.69 -3.51 -0.90
N PRO A 18 -12.23 -4.02 -2.02
CA PRO A 18 -13.24 -3.32 -2.78
C PRO A 18 -14.34 -2.81 -1.87
N SER A 19 -14.77 -1.56 -2.08
CA SER A 19 -15.78 -0.88 -1.29
C SER A 19 -17.09 -1.68 -1.24
N GLY A 20 -17.38 -2.23 -0.11
CA GLY A 20 -18.58 -3.05 0.10
C GLY A 20 -18.71 -3.54 1.52
N GLY A 21 -18.33 -2.76 2.48
CA GLY A 21 -18.67 -3.03 3.86
C GLY A 21 -17.53 -3.47 4.75
N PHE A 22 -17.47 -2.80 5.82
CA PHE A 22 -16.69 -2.95 7.03
C PHE A 22 -15.21 -2.62 6.92
N ALA A 23 -14.91 -1.52 7.59
CA ALA A 23 -13.59 -1.19 8.06
C ALA A 23 -13.03 -2.41 8.81
N PHE A 24 -12.23 -3.23 8.14
CA PHE A 24 -11.15 -3.85 8.86
C PHE A 24 -10.44 -2.69 9.54
N SER A 25 -10.47 -2.71 10.84
CA SER A 25 -9.85 -1.70 11.68
C SER A 25 -8.53 -1.28 11.05
N ARG A 26 -8.23 0.01 11.00
CA ARG A 26 -6.99 0.61 10.48
C ARG A 26 -5.70 0.02 11.09
N SER A 27 -5.79 -0.96 11.97
CA SER A 27 -4.70 -1.76 12.53
C SER A 27 -4.38 -3.01 11.70
N SER A 28 -4.96 -3.16 10.53
CA SER A 28 -4.87 -4.36 9.72
C SER A 28 -3.53 -4.46 8.98
N VAL A 29 -3.01 -5.58 9.04
CA VAL A 29 -1.94 -6.28 8.34
C VAL A 29 -1.06 -5.39 7.45
N LYS A 30 -0.03 -4.85 8.07
CA LYS A 30 1.04 -4.15 7.38
C LYS A 30 1.87 -5.15 6.58
N THR A 31 1.96 -4.97 5.26
CA THR A 31 2.74 -5.84 4.37
C THR A 31 3.93 -5.14 3.74
N PHE A 32 3.93 -3.80 3.69
CA PHE A 32 5.02 -3.00 3.13
C PHE A 32 5.74 -2.21 4.20
N TYR A 33 7.07 -2.23 4.14
CA TYR A 33 7.95 -1.60 5.11
C TYR A 33 9.09 -0.91 4.41
N LYS A 34 9.64 0.10 5.06
CA LYS A 34 10.83 0.80 4.63
C LYS A 34 12.07 0.18 5.28
N LEU A 35 13.07 -0.16 4.47
CA LEU A 35 14.38 -0.59 4.97
C LEU A 35 15.08 0.54 5.73
N PRO A 36 15.73 0.24 6.85
CA PRO A 36 16.65 1.18 7.47
C PRO A 36 17.77 1.55 6.49
N LYS A 37 18.21 2.80 6.52
CA LYS A 37 19.32 3.26 5.67
C LYS A 37 20.64 2.57 5.99
N ASN A 38 20.89 2.33 7.28
CA ASN A 38 22.10 1.62 7.71
C ASN A 38 21.88 0.12 7.58
N GLU A 39 22.54 -0.48 6.61
CA GLU A 39 22.47 -1.91 6.30
C GLU A 39 23.08 -2.79 7.39
N ASP A 40 24.03 -2.27 8.17
CA ASP A 40 24.67 -2.99 9.29
C ASP A 40 23.67 -3.34 10.40
N LEU A 41 22.52 -2.66 10.43
CA LEU A 41 21.48 -2.95 11.40
C LEU A 41 20.78 -4.29 11.14
N TYR A 42 20.82 -4.80 9.90
CA TYR A 42 20.02 -5.97 9.54
C TYR A 42 20.71 -7.01 8.65
N LYS A 43 21.61 -6.65 7.73
CA LYS A 43 22.12 -7.59 6.71
C LYS A 43 22.76 -8.86 7.28
N ASP A 44 23.49 -8.75 8.34
CA ASP A 44 24.16 -9.87 9.02
C ASP A 44 23.20 -10.81 9.78
N LYS A 45 21.99 -10.31 10.08
CA LYS A 45 20.95 -11.06 10.80
C LYS A 45 20.00 -11.84 9.90
N TYR A 46 20.16 -11.68 8.58
CA TYR A 46 19.30 -12.33 7.59
C TYR A 46 20.12 -13.04 6.52
N THR A 47 19.73 -14.26 6.21
CA THR A 47 20.29 -15.01 5.08
C THR A 47 19.50 -14.72 3.81
N LEU A 48 20.15 -14.20 2.79
CA LEU A 48 19.59 -14.08 1.45
C LEU A 48 19.38 -15.47 0.85
N LYS A 49 18.13 -15.86 0.62
CA LYS A 49 17.76 -17.18 0.10
C LYS A 49 17.75 -17.22 -1.41
N TYR A 50 17.39 -16.09 -2.04
CA TYR A 50 17.32 -15.97 -3.50
C TYR A 50 17.41 -14.52 -3.93
N GLY A 51 18.04 -14.27 -5.09
CA GLY A 51 18.16 -12.94 -5.68
C GLY A 51 19.17 -12.04 -4.97
N ASN A 52 18.83 -10.76 -4.82
CA ASN A 52 19.71 -9.72 -4.28
C ASN A 52 19.00 -8.84 -3.24
N TRP A 53 19.79 -8.11 -2.44
CA TRP A 53 19.27 -6.98 -1.66
C TRP A 53 18.94 -5.81 -2.59
N PRO A 54 17.88 -5.02 -2.31
CA PRO A 54 17.54 -3.84 -3.09
C PRO A 54 18.66 -2.81 -3.11
N GLN A 55 18.92 -2.22 -4.28
CA GLN A 55 19.99 -1.24 -4.48
C GLN A 55 19.46 0.16 -4.82
N ASN A 56 18.20 0.29 -5.20
CA ASN A 56 17.63 1.55 -5.68
C ASN A 56 16.12 1.65 -5.40
N GLU A 57 15.53 2.79 -5.76
CA GLU A 57 14.12 3.11 -5.54
C GLU A 57 13.11 2.19 -6.24
N ASN A 58 13.54 1.41 -7.23
CA ASN A 58 12.67 0.53 -8.01
C ASN A 58 12.74 -0.92 -7.55
N GLU A 59 13.40 -1.18 -6.43
CA GLU A 59 13.66 -2.53 -5.94
C GLU A 59 13.13 -2.72 -4.52
N ALA A 60 12.63 -3.93 -4.27
CA ALA A 60 12.18 -4.38 -2.95
C ALA A 60 12.59 -5.84 -2.70
N ILE A 61 12.65 -6.21 -1.43
CA ILE A 61 12.94 -7.56 -0.97
C ILE A 61 11.80 -8.10 -0.12
N VAL A 62 11.55 -9.39 -0.22
CA VAL A 62 10.60 -10.09 0.66
C VAL A 62 11.36 -10.70 1.84
N ILE A 63 10.90 -10.40 3.05
CA ILE A 63 11.41 -11.00 4.28
C ILE A 63 10.38 -12.03 4.77
N THR A 64 10.83 -13.28 4.92
CA THR A 64 10.01 -14.36 5.48
C THR A 64 10.13 -14.40 7.01
N ASN A 65 9.34 -15.24 7.67
CA ASN A 65 9.65 -15.64 9.04
C ASN A 65 10.85 -16.61 9.06
N SER A 66 11.33 -16.97 10.23
CA SER A 66 12.48 -17.89 10.43
C SER A 66 12.24 -19.29 9.83
N LYS A 67 11.00 -19.70 9.65
CA LYS A 67 10.60 -20.97 9.00
C LYS A 67 10.50 -20.85 7.49
N GLY A 68 10.81 -19.68 6.89
CA GLY A 68 10.69 -19.42 5.45
C GLY A 68 9.26 -19.22 4.96
N SER A 69 8.32 -18.90 5.86
CA SER A 69 6.91 -18.72 5.51
C SER A 69 6.52 -17.25 5.42
N LEU A 70 5.50 -16.97 4.63
CA LEU A 70 4.88 -15.65 4.46
C LEU A 70 3.40 -15.73 4.86
N SER A 71 2.84 -14.60 5.31
CA SER A 71 1.39 -14.52 5.50
C SER A 71 0.65 -14.47 4.18
N ASP A 72 -0.59 -14.96 4.16
CA ASP A 72 -1.46 -14.95 2.97
C ASP A 72 -1.63 -13.54 2.39
N PHE A 73 -1.66 -12.50 3.22
CA PHE A 73 -1.78 -11.11 2.79
C PHE A 73 -0.61 -10.64 1.90
N ILE A 74 0.59 -11.18 2.11
CA ILE A 74 1.75 -10.87 1.26
C ILE A 74 1.54 -11.45 -0.14
N PHE A 75 0.98 -12.65 -0.26
CA PHE A 75 0.68 -13.25 -1.55
C PHE A 75 -0.38 -12.48 -2.33
N TYR A 76 -1.41 -11.95 -1.66
CA TYR A 76 -2.37 -11.03 -2.29
C TYR A 76 -1.70 -9.73 -2.72
N SER A 77 -0.84 -9.16 -1.89
CA SER A 77 -0.09 -7.94 -2.20
C SER A 77 0.83 -8.11 -3.40
N LEU A 78 1.42 -9.29 -3.56
CA LEU A 78 2.27 -9.66 -4.70
C LEU A 78 1.48 -10.05 -5.96
N GLY A 79 0.16 -10.11 -5.87
CA GLY A 79 -0.66 -10.54 -6.98
C GLY A 79 -0.55 -12.03 -7.31
N LEU A 80 -0.09 -12.85 -6.37
CA LEU A 80 0.00 -14.30 -6.48
C LEU A 80 -1.30 -15.01 -6.15
N ARG A 81 -2.20 -14.32 -5.44
CA ARG A 81 -3.58 -14.78 -5.14
C ARG A 81 -4.58 -13.74 -5.61
N ASP A 82 -5.79 -14.17 -5.91
CA ASP A 82 -6.86 -13.31 -6.38
C ASP A 82 -7.49 -12.49 -5.24
N ASN A 83 -7.74 -11.20 -5.49
CA ASN A 83 -8.41 -10.31 -4.54
C ASN A 83 -9.89 -10.69 -4.32
N GLU A 84 -10.52 -11.41 -5.25
CA GLU A 84 -11.86 -11.94 -5.04
C GLU A 84 -11.88 -13.01 -3.94
N GLU A 85 -10.87 -13.86 -3.86
CA GLU A 85 -10.69 -14.82 -2.76
C GLU A 85 -10.55 -14.09 -1.42
N LEU A 86 -9.72 -13.03 -1.39
CA LEU A 86 -9.57 -12.20 -0.19
C LEU A 86 -10.90 -11.57 0.22
N SER A 87 -11.67 -11.05 -0.73
CA SER A 87 -12.99 -10.47 -0.47
C SER A 87 -13.97 -11.50 0.09
N LYS A 88 -13.97 -12.73 -0.44
CA LYS A 88 -14.79 -13.84 0.07
C LYS A 88 -14.37 -14.25 1.48
N MET A 89 -13.06 -14.35 1.74
CA MET A 89 -12.52 -14.67 3.06
C MET A 89 -12.90 -13.61 4.10
N VAL A 90 -12.79 -12.34 3.75
CA VAL A 90 -13.18 -11.22 4.61
C VAL A 90 -14.69 -11.25 4.91
N LYS A 91 -15.52 -11.49 3.90
CA LYS A 91 -16.99 -11.62 4.08
C LYS A 91 -17.38 -12.80 4.97
N SER A 92 -16.73 -13.96 4.82
CA SER A 92 -16.99 -15.12 5.67
C SER A 92 -16.64 -14.87 7.14
N LEU A 93 -15.54 -14.16 7.39
CA LEU A 93 -15.14 -13.79 8.76
C LEU A 93 -16.10 -12.77 9.41
N THR A 94 -16.67 -11.85 8.62
CA THR A 94 -17.62 -10.84 9.13
C THR A 94 -19.03 -11.39 9.33
N ASN A 95 -19.49 -12.30 8.47
CA ASN A 95 -20.86 -12.83 8.50
C ASN A 95 -21.03 -14.05 9.42
N ARG A 96 -19.96 -14.52 10.08
CA ARG A 96 -19.96 -15.78 10.86
C ARG A 96 -20.51 -16.99 10.08
N GLU A 97 -20.53 -16.91 8.76
CA GLU A 97 -20.90 -18.05 7.93
C GLU A 97 -19.70 -19.00 7.90
N LYS A 98 -19.94 -20.24 8.35
CA LYS A 98 -19.00 -21.35 8.25
C LYS A 98 -18.86 -21.84 6.80
N ASN A 99 -18.61 -20.95 5.87
CA ASN A 99 -18.16 -21.36 4.57
C ASN A 99 -16.65 -21.53 4.66
N GLU A 100 -16.22 -22.76 4.83
CA GLU A 100 -14.83 -23.17 4.70
C GLU A 100 -14.37 -22.77 3.29
N VAL A 101 -13.77 -21.60 3.20
CA VAL A 101 -12.93 -21.28 2.05
C VAL A 101 -11.73 -22.21 2.23
N GLU A 102 -11.66 -23.30 1.48
CA GLU A 102 -10.49 -24.16 1.43
C GLU A 102 -9.31 -23.28 1.01
N ILE A 103 -8.52 -22.89 2.00
CA ILE A 103 -7.25 -22.22 1.78
C ILE A 103 -6.31 -23.33 1.29
N GLU A 104 -6.22 -23.50 -0.02
CA GLU A 104 -5.20 -24.37 -0.60
C GLU A 104 -3.84 -23.95 -0.05
N ASN A 105 -3.18 -24.87 0.67
CA ASN A 105 -1.79 -24.73 1.07
C ASN A 105 -0.90 -24.77 -0.18
N ARG A 106 -0.81 -23.64 -0.90
CA ARG A 106 0.09 -23.50 -2.04
C ARG A 106 1.46 -23.13 -1.53
N SER A 107 2.47 -23.92 -1.88
CA SER A 107 3.84 -23.53 -1.75
C SER A 107 4.27 -22.74 -2.99
N TRP A 108 4.92 -21.61 -2.79
CA TRP A 108 5.41 -20.76 -3.86
C TRP A 108 6.94 -20.92 -3.98
N LYS A 109 7.42 -21.11 -5.20
CA LYS A 109 8.86 -21.11 -5.47
C LYS A 109 9.40 -19.69 -5.35
N TYR A 110 10.67 -19.56 -5.06
CA TYR A 110 11.33 -18.25 -5.03
C TYR A 110 11.25 -17.53 -6.38
N GLU A 111 11.31 -18.29 -7.48
CA GLU A 111 11.19 -17.78 -8.84
C GLU A 111 9.79 -17.24 -9.16
N ASP A 112 8.76 -17.68 -8.44
CA ASP A 112 7.40 -17.15 -8.61
C ASP A 112 7.24 -15.76 -7.96
N ILE A 113 8.11 -15.43 -7.01
CA ILE A 113 8.08 -14.19 -6.23
C ILE A 113 9.10 -13.18 -6.75
N VAL A 114 10.36 -13.61 -6.91
CA VAL A 114 11.44 -12.75 -7.41
C VAL A 114 11.24 -12.48 -8.90
N GLY A 115 11.39 -11.22 -9.28
CA GLY A 115 11.10 -10.76 -10.64
C GLY A 115 9.71 -10.14 -10.80
N ARG A 116 8.80 -10.29 -9.82
CA ARG A 116 7.49 -9.64 -9.86
C ARG A 116 7.62 -8.13 -9.79
N GLU A 117 6.81 -7.47 -10.58
CA GLU A 117 6.73 -6.02 -10.64
C GLU A 117 5.38 -5.54 -10.09
N LEU A 118 5.47 -4.59 -9.20
CA LEU A 118 4.34 -3.87 -8.63
C LEU A 118 4.31 -2.45 -9.20
N LYS A 119 3.10 -1.90 -9.36
CA LYS A 119 2.91 -0.51 -9.74
C LYS A 119 2.63 0.32 -8.50
N VAL A 120 3.41 1.37 -8.32
CA VAL A 120 3.34 2.24 -7.14
C VAL A 120 2.94 3.64 -7.56
N LEU A 121 1.89 4.17 -6.94
CA LEU A 121 1.43 5.54 -7.11
C LEU A 121 1.58 6.31 -5.80
N SER A 122 2.00 7.57 -5.90
CA SER A 122 1.84 8.49 -4.78
C SER A 122 0.36 8.81 -4.57
N ASN A 123 -0.04 8.96 -3.32
CA ASN A 123 -1.43 9.28 -2.98
C ASN A 123 -1.94 10.56 -3.66
N SER A 124 -1.07 11.55 -3.80
CA SER A 124 -1.39 12.82 -4.43
C SER A 124 -1.76 12.70 -5.92
N GLN A 125 -1.31 11.64 -6.60
CA GLN A 125 -1.64 11.38 -8.00
C GLN A 125 -3.11 10.93 -8.19
N LEU A 126 -3.78 10.50 -7.12
CA LEU A 126 -5.16 10.05 -7.17
C LEU A 126 -6.17 11.20 -7.14
N TYR A 127 -5.71 12.44 -7.02
CA TYR A 127 -6.57 13.62 -6.99
C TYR A 127 -6.66 14.29 -8.35
N SER A 128 -7.85 14.75 -8.71
CA SER A 128 -8.08 15.64 -9.85
C SER A 128 -8.88 16.87 -9.41
N TYR A 129 -8.73 17.96 -10.14
CA TYR A 129 -9.46 19.19 -9.87
C TYR A 129 -10.85 19.13 -10.46
N ASP A 130 -11.87 19.36 -9.65
CA ASP A 130 -13.25 19.56 -10.04
C ASP A 130 -13.54 21.06 -10.16
N SER A 131 -13.61 21.54 -11.39
CA SER A 131 -13.85 22.95 -11.68
C SER A 131 -15.26 23.43 -11.35
N GLN A 132 -16.24 22.53 -11.26
CA GLN A 132 -17.64 22.91 -10.96
C GLN A 132 -17.78 23.25 -9.47
N ASN A 133 -17.12 22.48 -8.61
CA ASN A 133 -17.18 22.66 -7.16
C ASN A 133 -15.96 23.38 -6.59
N ASN A 134 -14.95 23.68 -7.42
CA ASN A 134 -13.69 24.34 -7.02
C ASN A 134 -12.97 23.57 -5.89
N VAL A 135 -12.89 22.24 -6.00
CA VAL A 135 -12.26 21.33 -5.04
C VAL A 135 -11.39 20.29 -5.74
N TYR A 136 -10.52 19.64 -5.00
CA TYR A 136 -9.84 18.42 -5.46
C TYR A 136 -10.57 17.18 -4.97
N ILE A 137 -10.84 16.25 -5.88
CA ILE A 137 -11.58 15.00 -5.60
C ILE A 137 -10.62 13.81 -5.70
N GLU A 138 -10.72 12.89 -4.75
CA GLU A 138 -9.99 11.61 -4.80
C GLU A 138 -10.72 10.62 -5.73
N ASN A 139 -10.05 10.18 -6.81
CA ASN A 139 -10.58 9.25 -7.81
C ASN A 139 -10.02 7.82 -7.65
N SER A 140 -9.67 7.43 -6.46
CA SER A 140 -9.07 6.13 -6.21
C SER A 140 -9.99 4.93 -6.48
N THR A 141 -11.30 5.16 -6.64
CA THR A 141 -12.32 4.16 -7.03
C THR A 141 -12.71 4.21 -8.49
N ASP A 142 -12.27 5.24 -9.23
CA ASP A 142 -12.49 5.36 -10.66
C ASP A 142 -11.48 4.47 -11.42
N SER A 143 -11.95 3.31 -11.90
CA SER A 143 -11.09 2.34 -12.57
C SER A 143 -10.41 2.90 -13.82
N PRO A 144 -11.08 3.58 -14.75
CA PRO A 144 -10.43 4.18 -15.92
C PRO A 144 -9.36 5.21 -15.56
N PHE A 145 -9.63 6.06 -14.57
CA PHE A 145 -8.66 7.04 -14.10
C PHE A 145 -7.42 6.38 -13.49
N VAL A 146 -7.62 5.39 -12.61
CA VAL A 146 -6.54 4.64 -11.97
C VAL A 146 -5.73 3.84 -13.00
N GLU A 147 -6.38 3.18 -13.95
CA GLU A 147 -5.69 2.44 -15.02
C GLU A 147 -4.80 3.35 -15.87
N ASN A 148 -5.26 4.54 -16.20
CA ASN A 148 -4.46 5.53 -16.90
C ASN A 148 -3.21 5.92 -16.09
N LEU A 149 -3.37 6.17 -14.79
CA LEU A 149 -2.24 6.47 -13.91
C LEU A 149 -1.26 5.31 -13.82
N LEU A 150 -1.74 4.09 -13.67
CA LEU A 150 -0.91 2.88 -13.60
C LEU A 150 -0.08 2.69 -14.87
N LYS A 151 -0.65 3.01 -16.02
CA LYS A 151 0.02 2.90 -17.32
C LYS A 151 1.08 3.99 -17.53
N ASN A 152 0.76 5.24 -17.15
CA ASN A 152 1.53 6.40 -17.60
C ASN A 152 2.33 7.10 -16.49
N LYS A 153 1.99 6.90 -15.21
CA LYS A 153 2.55 7.68 -14.09
C LYS A 153 3.04 6.84 -12.92
N ALA A 154 2.72 5.56 -12.88
CA ALA A 154 3.18 4.69 -11.79
C ALA A 154 4.66 4.38 -11.91
N LYS A 155 5.31 4.28 -10.75
CA LYS A 155 6.66 3.71 -10.65
C LYS A 155 6.57 2.19 -10.63
N ASN A 156 7.54 1.52 -11.24
CA ASN A 156 7.71 0.09 -11.09
C ASN A 156 8.51 -0.20 -9.82
N LEU A 157 8.05 -1.16 -9.05
CA LEU A 157 8.76 -1.70 -7.90
C LEU A 157 8.94 -3.19 -8.10
N LYS A 158 10.17 -3.65 -8.35
CA LYS A 158 10.50 -5.04 -8.62
C LYS A 158 10.94 -5.75 -7.36
N ILE A 159 10.41 -6.93 -7.12
CA ILE A 159 10.93 -7.83 -6.08
C ILE A 159 12.22 -8.44 -6.59
N VAL A 160 13.34 -8.12 -5.95
CA VAL A 160 14.68 -8.56 -6.40
C VAL A 160 15.28 -9.66 -5.53
N GLY A 161 14.69 -9.95 -4.37
CA GLY A 161 15.23 -10.99 -3.50
C GLY A 161 14.27 -11.47 -2.43
N ILE A 162 14.68 -12.55 -1.77
CA ILE A 162 14.01 -13.13 -0.60
C ILE A 162 15.08 -13.39 0.46
N ALA A 163 14.86 -12.92 1.68
CA ALA A 163 15.73 -13.21 2.82
C ALA A 163 14.91 -13.74 4.01
N THR A 164 15.59 -14.54 4.81
CA THR A 164 15.02 -15.19 5.99
C THR A 164 15.88 -14.83 7.20
N PRO A 165 15.29 -14.50 8.36
CA PRO A 165 16.07 -14.24 9.58
C PRO A 165 16.84 -15.48 10.02
N ASN A 166 18.03 -15.25 10.56
CA ASN A 166 18.93 -16.33 11.03
C ASN A 166 18.46 -16.93 12.36
N SER A 167 17.56 -16.26 13.07
CA SER A 167 17.03 -16.69 14.37
C SER A 167 15.57 -16.24 14.57
N ASP A 168 14.90 -16.80 15.57
CA ASP A 168 13.53 -16.42 15.99
C ASP A 168 13.53 -15.26 17.01
N GLU A 169 14.61 -14.52 17.15
CA GLU A 169 14.74 -13.48 18.17
C GLU A 169 13.76 -12.33 17.97
N SER A 170 13.13 -11.90 19.05
CA SER A 170 12.23 -10.74 19.09
C SER A 170 12.92 -9.39 18.80
N SER A 171 14.25 -9.39 18.74
CA SER A 171 15.10 -8.22 18.44
C SER A 171 15.32 -7.98 16.94
N LEU A 172 14.70 -8.77 16.06
CA LEU A 172 14.84 -8.60 14.62
C LEU A 172 14.14 -7.32 14.16
N ILE A 173 14.86 -6.51 13.37
CA ILE A 173 14.38 -5.21 12.90
C ILE A 173 13.40 -5.38 11.72
N LEU A 174 13.70 -6.34 10.83
CA LEU A 174 12.86 -6.59 9.67
C LEU A 174 11.86 -7.70 9.99
N THR A 175 10.61 -7.33 10.11
CA THR A 175 9.50 -8.29 10.24
C THR A 175 9.13 -8.90 8.89
N THR A 176 8.35 -9.97 8.90
CA THR A 176 7.81 -10.59 7.68
C THR A 176 7.06 -9.58 6.84
N GLY A 177 7.44 -9.41 5.56
CA GLY A 177 6.83 -8.42 4.68
C GLY A 177 7.65 -8.10 3.44
N ILE A 178 7.20 -7.09 2.70
CA ILE A 178 7.86 -6.53 1.52
C ILE A 178 8.58 -5.25 1.95
N TRP A 179 9.88 -5.20 1.75
CA TRP A 179 10.73 -4.11 2.21
C TRP A 179 11.34 -3.35 1.04
N TYR A 180 11.04 -2.05 0.95
CA TYR A 180 11.52 -1.13 -0.09
C TYR A 180 12.57 -0.16 0.47
N THR A 181 13.35 0.44 -0.40
CA THR A 181 14.42 1.39 -0.03
C THR A 181 13.85 2.75 0.40
N ASP A 182 14.58 3.50 1.22
CA ASP A 182 14.26 4.89 1.57
C ASP A 182 14.19 5.81 0.33
N ASP A 183 14.91 5.46 -0.73
CA ASP A 183 14.91 6.21 -1.98
C ASP A 183 13.54 6.18 -2.67
N LEU A 184 12.79 5.07 -2.58
CA LEU A 184 11.42 5.02 -3.07
C LEU A 184 10.53 6.03 -2.34
N GLU A 185 10.63 6.11 -1.01
CA GLU A 185 9.85 7.09 -0.23
C GLU A 185 10.23 8.52 -0.64
N THR A 186 11.52 8.79 -0.79
CA THR A 186 12.02 10.10 -1.24
C THR A 186 11.49 10.46 -2.63
N SER A 187 11.51 9.51 -3.56
CA SER A 187 10.99 9.69 -4.91
C SER A 187 9.47 9.98 -4.91
N LEU A 188 8.68 9.20 -4.16
CA LEU A 188 7.24 9.41 -4.04
C LEU A 188 6.90 10.75 -3.35
N ARG A 189 7.70 11.16 -2.38
CA ARG A 189 7.57 12.48 -1.74
C ARG A 189 7.83 13.61 -2.72
N ASN A 190 8.82 13.47 -3.60
CA ASN A 190 9.08 14.46 -4.64
C ASN A 190 7.94 14.52 -5.67
N ILE A 191 7.41 13.38 -6.11
CA ILE A 191 6.22 13.32 -6.95
C ILE A 191 5.04 14.05 -6.27
N SER A 192 4.84 13.80 -4.96
CA SER A 192 3.78 14.48 -4.20
C SER A 192 3.95 15.98 -4.16
N LYS A 193 5.18 16.48 -3.94
CA LYS A 193 5.46 17.93 -3.89
C LYS A 193 5.15 18.63 -5.20
N GLU A 194 5.35 17.93 -6.32
CA GLU A 194 5.11 18.46 -7.67
C GLU A 194 3.67 18.29 -8.14
N SER A 195 2.83 17.57 -7.40
CA SER A 195 1.42 17.36 -7.76
C SER A 195 0.61 18.66 -7.63
N GLU A 196 -0.39 18.81 -8.51
CA GLU A 196 -1.27 19.98 -8.52
C GLU A 196 -2.03 20.16 -7.20
N VAL A 197 -2.52 19.07 -6.63
CA VAL A 197 -3.24 19.10 -5.35
C VAL A 197 -2.37 19.64 -4.22
N VAL A 198 -1.09 19.25 -4.16
CA VAL A 198 -0.18 19.74 -3.11
C VAL A 198 0.22 21.19 -3.36
N LYS A 199 0.45 21.58 -4.61
CA LYS A 199 0.74 22.96 -4.98
C LYS A 199 -0.43 23.88 -4.63
N ALA A 200 -1.65 23.51 -5.01
CA ALA A 200 -2.85 24.26 -4.69
C ALA A 200 -3.07 24.42 -3.17
N GLN A 201 -2.80 23.38 -2.37
CA GLN A 201 -2.89 23.50 -0.92
C GLN A 201 -1.86 24.44 -0.33
N LYS A 202 -0.66 24.50 -0.89
CA LYS A 202 0.38 25.45 -0.46
C LYS A 202 0.05 26.89 -0.83
N GLU A 203 -0.59 27.10 -1.98
CA GLU A 203 -1.04 28.43 -2.42
C GLU A 203 -2.21 28.95 -1.58
N LYS A 204 -3.01 28.04 -1.01
CA LYS A 204 -4.17 28.38 -0.16
C LYS A 204 -4.04 27.72 1.23
N PRO A 205 -3.04 28.14 2.06
CA PRO A 205 -2.72 27.43 3.30
C PRO A 205 -3.83 27.49 4.35
N GLU A 206 -4.70 28.49 4.29
CA GLU A 206 -5.81 28.68 5.23
C GLU A 206 -7.09 27.95 4.82
N THR A 207 -7.14 27.41 3.59
CA THR A 207 -8.33 26.79 3.04
C THR A 207 -8.06 25.31 2.74
N ASN A 208 -8.95 24.43 3.19
CA ASN A 208 -8.93 23.03 2.79
C ASN A 208 -9.41 22.91 1.34
N ILE A 209 -8.52 22.59 0.42
CA ILE A 209 -8.81 22.50 -1.01
C ILE A 209 -9.70 21.30 -1.39
N LEU A 210 -9.90 20.34 -0.48
CA LEU A 210 -10.78 19.19 -0.69
C LEU A 210 -12.25 19.50 -0.37
N THR A 211 -12.49 20.55 0.42
CA THR A 211 -13.83 20.97 0.85
C THR A 211 -14.13 22.42 0.52
N ASN A 212 -13.13 23.18 0.05
CA ASN A 212 -13.18 24.62 -0.19
C ASN A 212 -13.65 25.44 1.04
N THR A 213 -13.29 24.98 2.24
CA THR A 213 -13.65 25.62 3.51
C THR A 213 -12.39 26.02 4.29
N PRO A 214 -12.43 27.11 5.09
CA PRO A 214 -11.31 27.46 5.97
C PRO A 214 -10.98 26.31 6.94
N PHE A 215 -9.71 26.14 7.26
CA PHE A 215 -9.30 25.21 8.30
C PHE A 215 -9.82 25.67 9.67
N GLY A 216 -10.31 24.72 10.48
CA GLY A 216 -10.83 24.98 11.82
C GLY A 216 -12.33 25.33 11.85
N GLU A 217 -12.96 25.60 10.74
CA GLU A 217 -14.43 25.70 10.70
C GLU A 217 -15.06 24.31 10.74
N LYS A 218 -15.97 24.10 11.70
CA LYS A 218 -16.83 22.91 11.69
C LYS A 218 -17.80 23.05 10.54
N ILE A 219 -17.79 22.10 9.59
CA ILE A 219 -18.83 21.98 8.58
C ILE A 219 -20.15 21.83 9.36
N LYS A 220 -20.98 22.86 9.37
CA LYS A 220 -22.35 22.75 9.82
C LYS A 220 -23.09 21.90 8.80
N GLN A 221 -23.11 20.59 9.01
CA GLN A 221 -24.05 19.73 8.31
C GLN A 221 -25.45 20.14 8.78
N ASN A 222 -26.09 21.02 8.06
CA ASN A 222 -27.53 21.21 8.15
C ASN A 222 -28.18 19.95 7.57
N LEU A 223 -28.20 18.88 8.35
CA LEU A 223 -29.07 17.74 8.09
C LEU A 223 -30.48 18.21 8.40
N ASP A 224 -31.18 18.68 7.38
CA ASP A 224 -32.59 18.99 7.45
C ASP A 224 -33.39 17.69 7.50
N PHE A 225 -33.65 17.21 8.70
CA PHE A 225 -34.47 16.01 8.95
C PHE A 225 -35.98 16.25 8.72
N SER A 226 -36.39 17.46 8.29
CA SER A 226 -37.82 17.77 8.07
C SER A 226 -38.38 17.21 6.75
N LYS A 227 -37.54 16.53 5.96
CA LYS A 227 -37.89 15.93 4.67
C LYS A 227 -37.81 14.40 4.64
N LEU A 228 -37.74 13.75 5.80
CA LEU A 228 -37.86 12.30 5.93
C LEU A 228 -39.29 11.92 6.29
#